data_9036f2fd66d83dcb537594cc1fbcb8e8
#
_entry.id   9036f2fd66d83dcb537594cc1fbcb8e8
#
_cell.length_a   1.000
_cell.length_b   1.000
_cell.length_c   1.000
_cell.angle_alpha   90.00
_cell.angle_beta   90.00
_cell.angle_gamma   90.00
#
_symmetry.space_group_name_H-M   'P 1'
#
loop_
_entity.id
_entity.type
_entity.pdbx_description
1 polymer ?
#
loop_
_entity_poly.entity_id
_entity_poly.type
_entity_poly.pdbx_seq_one_letter_code
_entity_poly.pdbx_strand_id
1 'polypeptide(L)'
;MAEKKKLELPSGAWAIFKDASTLRVKDRKKVLRAASAEEGLMQALSIVDGLIAVLVEEWSFDLMLPSVKINVLEELTMADYDVLAEEAGKAQKMLFPSLSKTEETEADPESPFDNAND
;
A
#
# COMPACT_ATOMS: atom_id res chain seq x y z
N MET A 1 12.90 -14.85 11.64
CA MET A 1 12.80 -13.60 12.32
C MET A 1 12.39 -12.48 11.38
N ALA A 2 11.44 -11.65 11.81
CA ALA A 2 11.00 -10.55 10.95
C ALA A 2 12.09 -9.49 10.86
N GLU A 3 12.25 -8.92 9.69
CA GLU A 3 13.21 -7.85 9.46
C GLU A 3 12.50 -6.56 9.16
N LYS A 4 12.97 -5.50 9.77
CA LYS A 4 12.45 -4.16 9.50
C LYS A 4 13.37 -3.50 8.49
N LYS A 5 12.78 -2.64 7.66
CA LYS A 5 13.53 -1.96 6.62
C LYS A 5 13.47 -0.46 6.83
N LYS A 6 14.63 0.18 6.86
CA LYS A 6 14.69 1.63 6.95
C LYS A 6 14.83 2.23 5.55
N LEU A 7 13.91 3.13 5.22
CA LEU A 7 13.92 3.84 3.95
C LEU A 7 14.41 5.26 4.16
N GLU A 8 15.36 5.67 3.31
CA GLU A 8 15.77 7.05 3.25
C GLU A 8 14.90 7.78 2.23
N LEU A 9 14.36 8.92 2.62
CA LEU A 9 13.44 9.66 1.78
C LEU A 9 14.13 10.86 1.14
N PRO A 10 13.63 11.34 -0.01
CA PRO A 10 14.30 12.43 -0.73
C PRO A 10 14.48 13.70 0.10
N SER A 11 13.58 13.98 1.04
CA SER A 11 13.68 15.17 1.89
C SER A 11 14.74 15.04 2.96
N GLY A 12 15.37 13.87 3.11
CA GLY A 12 16.32 13.60 4.18
C GLY A 12 15.69 12.92 5.38
N ALA A 13 14.38 12.77 5.38
CA ALA A 13 13.67 12.03 6.42
C ALA A 13 13.88 10.53 6.21
N TRP A 14 13.37 9.75 7.16
CA TRP A 14 13.44 8.29 7.04
C TRP A 14 12.17 7.69 7.63
N ALA A 15 11.90 6.45 7.21
CA ALA A 15 10.78 5.68 7.73
C ALA A 15 11.22 4.24 7.91
N ILE A 16 10.70 3.58 8.93
CA ILE A 16 10.98 2.17 9.19
C ILE A 16 9.73 1.38 8.90
N PHE A 17 9.85 0.43 7.99
CA PHE A 17 8.76 -0.47 7.57
C PHE A 17 8.88 -1.80 8.27
N LYS A 18 7.75 -2.34 8.71
CA LYS A 18 7.69 -3.70 9.20
C LYS A 18 7.92 -4.67 8.04
N ASP A 19 8.37 -5.88 8.39
CA ASP A 19 8.38 -6.97 7.42
C ASP A 19 6.93 -7.32 7.10
N ALA A 20 6.58 -7.29 5.80
CA ALA A 20 5.19 -7.53 5.39
C ALA A 20 4.70 -8.91 5.82
N SER A 21 5.59 -9.87 5.99
CA SER A 21 5.19 -11.22 6.41
C SER A 21 4.65 -11.25 7.84
N THR A 22 4.87 -10.20 8.62
CA THR A 22 4.35 -10.12 9.99
C THR A 22 2.95 -9.55 10.06
N LEU A 23 2.43 -9.05 8.95
CA LEU A 23 1.09 -8.48 8.93
C LEU A 23 0.04 -9.57 9.11
N ARG A 24 -1.07 -9.18 9.69
CA ARG A 24 -2.12 -10.12 10.06
C ARG A 24 -3.40 -9.81 9.28
N VAL A 25 -4.37 -10.69 9.40
CA VAL A 25 -5.66 -10.50 8.74
C VAL A 25 -6.30 -9.18 9.15
N LYS A 26 -6.13 -8.77 10.40
CA LYS A 26 -6.68 -7.49 10.84
C LYS A 26 -6.07 -6.31 10.07
N ASP A 27 -4.81 -6.44 9.67
CA ASP A 27 -4.15 -5.39 8.90
C ASP A 27 -4.72 -5.32 7.49
N ARG A 28 -4.95 -6.48 6.87
CA ARG A 28 -5.60 -6.54 5.57
C ARG A 28 -6.97 -5.87 5.62
N LYS A 29 -7.74 -6.16 6.67
CA LYS A 29 -9.07 -5.57 6.81
C LYS A 29 -9.00 -4.06 7.01
N LYS A 30 -7.99 -3.57 7.74
CA LYS A 30 -7.80 -2.13 7.90
C LYS A 30 -7.59 -1.46 6.55
N VAL A 31 -6.76 -2.05 5.70
CA VAL A 31 -6.49 -1.50 4.37
C VAL A 31 -7.79 -1.45 3.56
N LEU A 32 -8.55 -2.53 3.58
CA LEU A 32 -9.79 -2.59 2.82
C LEU A 32 -10.83 -1.59 3.33
N ARG A 33 -10.90 -1.39 4.64
CA ARG A 33 -11.82 -0.40 5.20
C ARG A 33 -11.45 1.01 4.77
N ALA A 34 -10.15 1.30 4.73
CA ALA A 34 -9.70 2.62 4.30
C ALA A 34 -10.13 2.91 2.87
N ALA A 35 -10.22 1.86 2.03
CA ALA A 35 -10.55 2.01 0.62
C ALA A 35 -12.04 1.87 0.33
N SER A 36 -12.84 1.41 1.29
CA SER A 36 -14.22 0.98 1.00
C SER A 36 -15.14 2.14 0.62
N ALA A 37 -14.82 3.36 1.05
CA ALA A 37 -15.67 4.51 0.74
C ALA A 37 -15.32 5.17 -0.58
N GLU A 38 -14.27 4.68 -1.26
CA GLU A 38 -13.78 5.32 -2.48
C GLU A 38 -14.01 4.43 -3.68
N GLU A 39 -13.93 5.02 -4.87
CA GLU A 39 -14.08 4.31 -6.13
C GLU A 39 -12.99 4.73 -7.10
N GLY A 40 -12.72 3.83 -8.06
CA GLY A 40 -11.79 4.14 -9.12
C GLY A 40 -10.38 4.44 -8.64
N LEU A 41 -9.79 5.50 -9.17
CA LEU A 41 -8.42 5.87 -8.83
C LEU A 41 -8.28 6.20 -7.35
N MET A 42 -9.27 6.84 -6.76
CA MET A 42 -9.22 7.18 -5.33
C MET A 42 -9.18 5.91 -4.48
N GLN A 43 -9.90 4.86 -4.90
CA GLN A 43 -9.84 3.60 -4.18
C GLN A 43 -8.43 3.00 -4.22
N ALA A 44 -7.80 3.05 -5.40
CA ALA A 44 -6.43 2.54 -5.54
C ALA A 44 -5.47 3.30 -4.64
N LEU A 45 -5.60 4.62 -4.59
CA LEU A 45 -4.75 5.44 -3.71
C LEU A 45 -5.02 5.14 -2.24
N SER A 46 -6.27 4.92 -1.87
CA SER A 46 -6.61 4.59 -0.49
C SER A 46 -6.03 3.24 -0.06
N ILE A 47 -5.97 2.28 -0.98
CA ILE A 47 -5.32 1.00 -0.69
C ILE A 47 -3.84 1.22 -0.39
N VAL A 48 -3.17 2.03 -1.20
CA VAL A 48 -1.76 2.33 -0.98
C VAL A 48 -1.58 3.04 0.36
N ASP A 49 -2.41 4.03 0.65
CA ASP A 49 -2.34 4.75 1.93
C ASP A 49 -2.54 3.81 3.10
N GLY A 50 -3.49 2.91 2.99
CA GLY A 50 -3.74 1.91 4.04
C GLY A 50 -2.56 0.99 4.24
N LEU A 51 -1.90 0.59 3.15
CA LEU A 51 -0.71 -0.24 3.25
C LEU A 51 0.42 0.50 3.94
N ILE A 52 0.65 1.77 3.59
CA ILE A 52 1.65 2.58 4.27
C ILE A 52 1.32 2.65 5.75
N ALA A 53 0.04 2.86 6.07
CA ALA A 53 -0.37 3.01 7.47
C ALA A 53 -0.09 1.76 8.30
N VAL A 54 -0.29 0.56 7.74
CA VAL A 54 -0.05 -0.66 8.51
C VAL A 54 1.42 -1.06 8.52
N LEU A 55 2.21 -0.57 7.57
CA LEU A 55 3.61 -0.96 7.45
C LEU A 55 4.57 -0.04 8.18
N VAL A 56 4.30 1.27 8.21
CA VAL A 56 5.22 2.21 8.83
C VAL A 56 5.15 2.06 10.35
N GLU A 57 6.27 1.69 10.94
CA GLU A 57 6.36 1.51 12.38
C GLU A 57 6.91 2.77 13.07
N GLU A 58 7.84 3.45 12.40
CA GLU A 58 8.44 4.69 12.91
C GLU A 58 8.82 5.55 11.72
N TRP A 59 8.90 6.86 11.94
CA TRP A 59 9.46 7.75 10.95
C TRP A 59 10.01 9.00 11.63
N SER A 60 10.81 9.76 10.89
CA SER A 60 11.46 10.95 11.45
C SER A 60 10.63 12.22 11.32
N PHE A 61 9.47 12.16 10.66
CA PHE A 61 8.61 13.33 10.53
C PHE A 61 8.03 13.72 11.88
N ASP A 62 7.85 15.02 12.06
CA ASP A 62 7.20 15.56 13.27
C ASP A 62 5.69 15.51 13.07
N LEU A 63 5.17 14.32 12.82
CA LEU A 63 3.77 14.05 12.56
C LEU A 63 3.41 12.75 13.25
N MET A 64 2.11 12.57 13.54
CA MET A 64 1.64 11.28 14.03
C MET A 64 1.92 10.21 12.99
N LEU A 65 2.06 8.97 13.45
CA LEU A 65 2.20 7.86 12.51
C LEU A 65 0.92 7.70 11.71
N PRO A 66 1.02 7.24 10.45
CA PRO A 66 -0.18 7.04 9.63
C PRO A 66 -1.11 5.97 10.19
N SER A 67 -0.59 5.06 11.01
CA SER A 67 -1.45 4.08 11.67
C SER A 67 -2.38 4.73 12.70
N VAL A 68 -2.00 5.91 13.21
CA VAL A 68 -2.83 6.67 14.15
C VAL A 68 -3.76 7.63 13.41
N LYS A 69 -3.22 8.30 12.38
CA LYS A 69 -3.99 9.27 11.61
C LYS A 69 -3.53 9.20 10.16
N ILE A 70 -4.30 8.51 9.34
CA ILE A 70 -3.89 8.24 7.96
C ILE A 70 -3.74 9.52 7.14
N ASN A 71 -4.47 10.57 7.51
CA ASN A 71 -4.42 11.83 6.76
C ASN A 71 -3.08 12.53 6.82
N VAL A 72 -2.18 12.13 7.75
CA VAL A 72 -0.85 12.74 7.79
C VAL A 72 -0.09 12.51 6.49
N LEU A 73 -0.46 11.48 5.72
CA LEU A 73 0.19 11.21 4.45
C LEU A 73 0.01 12.36 3.46
N GLU A 74 -1.05 13.13 3.62
CA GLU A 74 -1.31 14.27 2.74
C GLU A 74 -0.36 15.44 3.00
N GLU A 75 0.35 15.41 4.14
CA GLU A 75 1.30 16.46 4.48
C GLU A 75 2.69 16.21 3.90
N LEU A 76 2.92 15.04 3.34
CA LEU A 76 4.24 14.69 2.79
C LEU A 76 4.42 15.30 1.41
N THR A 77 5.69 15.52 1.03
CA THR A 77 5.96 15.90 -0.35
C THR A 77 5.65 14.71 -1.26
N MET A 78 5.36 15.00 -2.52
CA MET A 78 5.10 13.94 -3.49
C MET A 78 6.29 12.98 -3.58
N ALA A 79 7.51 13.52 -3.56
CA ALA A 79 8.70 12.69 -3.69
C ALA A 79 8.82 11.70 -2.53
N ASP A 80 8.58 12.17 -1.31
CA ASP A 80 8.63 11.29 -0.15
C ASP A 80 7.50 10.26 -0.18
N TYR A 81 6.30 10.71 -0.51
CA TYR A 81 5.15 9.82 -0.59
C TYR A 81 5.39 8.71 -1.63
N ASP A 82 5.95 9.08 -2.78
CA ASP A 82 6.16 8.10 -3.85
C ASP A 82 7.11 6.98 -3.41
N VAL A 83 8.14 7.30 -2.63
CA VAL A 83 9.04 6.27 -2.11
C VAL A 83 8.31 5.32 -1.17
N LEU A 84 7.48 5.89 -0.28
CA LEU A 84 6.69 5.06 0.64
C LEU A 84 5.70 4.19 -0.14
N ALA A 85 5.06 4.76 -1.15
CA ALA A 85 4.08 4.05 -1.96
C ALA A 85 4.72 2.90 -2.72
N GLU A 86 5.92 3.11 -3.24
CA GLU A 86 6.63 2.06 -3.97
C GLU A 86 6.94 0.88 -3.04
N GLU A 87 7.40 1.18 -1.86
CA GLU A 87 7.69 0.12 -0.90
C GLU A 87 6.42 -0.60 -0.47
N ALA A 88 5.34 0.16 -0.26
CA ALA A 88 4.06 -0.44 0.12
C ALA A 88 3.51 -1.33 -0.99
N GLY A 89 3.77 -0.97 -2.25
CA GLY A 89 3.32 -1.77 -3.38
C GLY A 89 3.88 -3.18 -3.38
N LYS A 90 5.09 -3.34 -2.83
CA LYS A 90 5.67 -4.68 -2.73
C LYS A 90 4.86 -5.57 -1.78
N ALA A 91 4.32 -4.97 -0.71
CA ALA A 91 3.51 -5.71 0.25
C ALA A 91 2.12 -6.01 -0.29
N GLN A 92 1.65 -5.21 -1.23
CA GLN A 92 0.30 -5.41 -1.79
C GLN A 92 0.15 -6.80 -2.38
N LYS A 93 1.17 -7.27 -3.08
CA LYS A 93 1.12 -8.61 -3.69
C LYS A 93 1.00 -9.69 -2.63
N MET A 94 1.63 -9.49 -1.49
CA MET A 94 1.60 -10.47 -0.41
C MET A 94 0.27 -10.45 0.32
N LEU A 95 -0.28 -9.25 0.56
CA LEU A 95 -1.54 -9.11 1.29
C LEU A 95 -2.76 -9.43 0.45
N PHE A 96 -2.68 -9.16 -0.85
CA PHE A 96 -3.82 -9.33 -1.76
C PHE A 96 -3.41 -10.10 -2.99
N PRO A 97 -3.02 -11.38 -2.84
CA PRO A 97 -2.61 -12.15 -4.02
C PRO A 97 -3.73 -12.33 -5.04
N SER A 98 -4.98 -12.45 -4.57
CA SER A 98 -6.12 -12.56 -5.48
C SER A 98 -6.29 -11.31 -6.32
N LEU A 99 -6.10 -10.15 -5.72
CA LEU A 99 -6.23 -8.88 -6.42
C LEU A 99 -5.17 -8.74 -7.50
N SER A 100 -3.91 -9.05 -7.16
CA SER A 100 -2.82 -9.02 -8.13
C SER A 100 -3.07 -9.98 -9.27
N LYS A 101 -3.55 -11.17 -8.95
CA LYS A 101 -3.83 -12.19 -9.95
C LYS A 101 -4.93 -11.74 -10.89
N THR A 102 -5.96 -11.09 -10.36
CA THR A 102 -7.05 -10.56 -11.16
C THR A 102 -6.54 -9.52 -12.14
N GLU A 103 -5.67 -8.65 -11.68
CA GLU A 103 -5.09 -7.63 -12.54
C GLU A 103 -4.32 -8.24 -13.69
N GLU A 104 -3.55 -9.28 -13.40
CA GLU A 104 -2.79 -9.99 -14.44
C GLU A 104 -3.72 -10.61 -15.46
N THR A 105 -4.82 -11.18 -15.00
CA THR A 105 -5.79 -11.79 -15.88
C THR A 105 -6.44 -10.75 -16.77
N GLU A 106 -6.74 -9.58 -16.24
CA GLU A 106 -7.33 -8.52 -17.02
C GLU A 106 -6.37 -8.00 -18.09
N ALA A 107 -5.11 -7.99 -17.77
CA ALA A 107 -4.11 -7.55 -18.73
C ALA A 107 -3.96 -8.53 -19.89
N ASP A 108 -4.39 -9.78 -19.72
CA ASP A 108 -4.32 -10.83 -20.72
C ASP A 108 -5.71 -11.01 -21.32
N PRO A 109 -6.00 -10.37 -22.40
CA PRO A 109 -7.35 -10.39 -22.94
C PRO A 109 -7.72 -11.71 -23.55
N GLU A 110 -7.78 -12.35 -23.46
CA GLU A 110 -8.49 -13.24 -23.80
C GLU A 110 -9.19 -13.83 -23.38
N SER A 111 -9.33 -13.46 -23.14
CA SER A 111 -10.07 -13.95 -22.68
C SER A 111 -10.94 -14.15 -22.60
N PRO A 112 -10.80 -13.98 -23.06
CA PRO A 112 -11.64 -14.28 -23.08
C PRO A 112 -12.43 -14.26 -23.10
N PHE A 113 -12.39 -13.97 -23.05
CA PHE A 113 -13.16 -14.01 -23.23
C PHE A 113 -13.54 -14.02 -23.63
N ASP A 114 -13.27 -13.96 -23.63
CA ASP A 114 -13.53 -14.05 -24.28
C ASP A 114 -13.77 -14.07 -24.75
N ASN A 115 -13.64 -13.98 -24.94
CA ASN A 115 -13.89 -14.20 -25.69
C ASN A 115 -14.21 -14.29 -26.11
N ALA A 116 -14.09 -14.24 -26.08
CA ALA A 116 -14.35 -14.43 -26.74
C ALA A 116 -14.65 -14.47 -27.19
N ASN A 117 -14.58 -14.35 -27.24
CA ASN A 117 -14.86 -14.44 -27.90
C ASN A 117 -15.10 -14.39 -28.28
N ASP A 118 -15.01 -14.27 -28.23
CA ASP A 118 -15.14 -14.34 -28.75
C ASP A 118 -15.31 -14.40 -29.19
#